data_35a41f6e0bed412df20500158563fd73
#
_entry.id   35a41f6e0bed412df20500158563fd73
#
_cell.length_a   1.000
_cell.length_b   1.000
_cell.length_c   1.000
_cell.angle_alpha   90.00
_cell.angle_beta   90.00
_cell.angle_gamma   90.00
#
_symmetry.space_group_name_H-M   'P 1'
#
loop_
_entity.id
_entity.type
_entity.pdbx_description
1 polymer ?
#
loop_
_entity_poly.entity_id
_entity_poly.type
_entity_poly.pdbx_seq_one_letter_code
_entity_poly.pdbx_strand_id
1 'polypeptide(L)'
;MRKTKSKEFIQKLVDIVGTKNALFGKQETSSFRTGIRIGFGSAIAVVLPRNLIELWEVIKICISQEKIVLMQAANTGLTGGSTPDGDSYDRDLVIINTRYLDKIQLLNKGSQVLAFPGATLYKLEELLEPLNREPHSVIGSSCIGASVVGGVCNNS
;
A
#
# COMPACT_ATOMS: atom_id res chain seq x y z
N MET A 1 -18.62 3.59 24.99
CA MET A 1 -17.20 3.96 24.94
C MET A 1 -16.44 3.45 23.70
N ARG A 2 -16.53 2.19 23.27
CA ARG A 2 -15.79 1.67 22.08
C ARG A 2 -16.17 2.37 20.76
N LYS A 3 -17.48 2.64 20.52
CA LYS A 3 -17.96 3.31 19.30
C LYS A 3 -17.51 4.77 19.16
N THR A 4 -17.34 5.50 20.26
CA THR A 4 -16.89 6.90 20.24
C THR A 4 -15.41 7.00 19.88
N LYS A 5 -14.57 6.15 20.50
CA LYS A 5 -13.12 6.08 20.18
C LYS A 5 -12.84 5.70 18.72
N SER A 6 -13.68 4.81 18.16
CA SER A 6 -13.57 4.44 16.75
C SER A 6 -13.91 5.60 15.81
N LYS A 7 -14.91 6.42 16.12
CA LYS A 7 -15.26 7.60 15.32
C LYS A 7 -14.16 8.67 15.35
N GLU A 8 -13.58 8.94 16.52
CA GLU A 8 -12.47 9.89 16.67
C GLU A 8 -11.22 9.43 15.89
N PHE A 9 -10.91 8.13 15.94
CA PHE A 9 -9.81 7.57 15.17
C PHE A 9 -10.02 7.72 13.66
N ILE A 10 -11.22 7.39 13.18
CA ILE A 10 -11.60 7.56 11.77
C ILE A 10 -11.47 9.03 11.34
N GLN A 11 -11.95 9.97 12.17
CA GLN A 11 -11.83 11.40 11.86
C GLN A 11 -10.36 11.83 11.73
N LYS A 12 -9.49 11.37 12.62
CA LYS A 12 -8.05 11.68 12.53
C LYS A 12 -7.41 11.14 11.26
N LEU A 13 -7.80 9.95 10.79
CA LEU A 13 -7.33 9.44 9.50
C LEU A 13 -7.78 10.35 8.34
N VAL A 14 -9.04 10.79 8.37
CA VAL A 14 -9.58 11.73 7.38
C VAL A 14 -8.84 13.07 7.41
N ASP A 15 -8.53 13.58 8.59
CA ASP A 15 -7.82 14.86 8.75
C ASP A 15 -6.39 14.79 8.18
N ILE A 16 -5.74 13.60 8.24
CA ILE A 16 -4.39 13.39 7.71
C ILE A 16 -4.40 13.25 6.19
N VAL A 17 -5.19 12.34 5.63
CA VAL A 17 -5.10 11.99 4.20
C VAL A 17 -6.20 12.61 3.35
N GLY A 18 -7.21 13.22 3.96
CA GLY A 18 -8.40 13.74 3.32
C GLY A 18 -9.48 12.69 3.07
N THR A 19 -10.74 13.14 2.93
CA THR A 19 -11.92 12.27 2.79
C THR A 19 -11.85 11.32 1.60
N LYS A 20 -11.24 11.73 0.49
CA LYS A 20 -11.10 10.91 -0.73
C LYS A 20 -10.09 9.77 -0.58
N ASN A 21 -9.18 9.87 0.38
CA ASN A 21 -8.07 8.94 0.59
C ASN A 21 -8.21 8.12 1.86
N ALA A 22 -9.35 8.21 2.54
CA ALA A 22 -9.69 7.41 3.71
C ALA A 22 -11.02 6.70 3.43
N LEU A 23 -10.98 5.39 3.23
CA LEU A 23 -12.10 4.54 2.83
C LEU A 23 -12.53 3.67 4.01
N PHE A 24 -13.83 3.55 4.25
CA PHE A 24 -14.38 2.87 5.44
C PHE A 24 -15.48 1.86 5.13
N GLY A 25 -16.18 2.03 4.03
CA GLY A 25 -17.31 1.17 3.64
C GLY A 25 -16.86 -0.24 3.21
N LYS A 26 -17.69 -1.26 3.48
CA LYS A 26 -17.40 -2.63 3.01
C LYS A 26 -17.21 -2.70 1.49
N GLN A 27 -17.99 -1.95 0.74
CA GLN A 27 -17.92 -1.91 -0.72
C GLN A 27 -16.67 -1.16 -1.20
N GLU A 28 -16.39 0.02 -0.63
CA GLU A 28 -15.24 0.85 -0.99
C GLU A 28 -13.89 0.19 -0.70
N THR A 29 -13.82 -0.60 0.38
CA THR A 29 -12.60 -1.30 0.80
C THR A 29 -12.45 -2.70 0.21
N SER A 30 -13.44 -3.21 -0.51
CA SER A 30 -13.51 -4.61 -0.98
C SER A 30 -12.27 -5.02 -1.77
N SER A 31 -11.87 -4.24 -2.77
CA SER A 31 -10.71 -4.56 -3.62
C SER A 31 -9.37 -4.56 -2.87
N PHE A 32 -9.29 -3.82 -1.77
CA PHE A 32 -8.09 -3.78 -0.93
C PHE A 32 -8.03 -4.94 0.07
N ARG A 33 -9.19 -5.48 0.43
CA ARG A 33 -9.33 -6.57 1.42
C ARG A 33 -9.35 -7.95 0.79
N THR A 34 -9.32 -8.04 -0.53
CA THR A 34 -9.36 -9.29 -1.28
C THR A 34 -8.08 -9.43 -2.11
N GLY A 35 -7.39 -10.54 -1.95
CA GLY A 35 -6.20 -10.88 -2.74
C GLY A 35 -6.58 -11.47 -4.11
N ILE A 36 -5.62 -11.53 -5.03
CA ILE A 36 -5.83 -12.09 -6.36
C ILE A 36 -6.14 -13.60 -6.30
N ARG A 37 -5.43 -14.33 -5.47
CA ARG A 37 -5.57 -15.79 -5.35
C ARG A 37 -6.08 -16.19 -3.98
N ILE A 38 -5.46 -15.68 -2.93
CA ILE A 38 -5.79 -15.96 -1.53
C ILE A 38 -5.73 -14.69 -0.71
N GLY A 39 -6.32 -14.72 0.47
CA GLY A 39 -6.42 -13.60 1.39
C GLY A 39 -7.75 -12.84 1.21
N PHE A 40 -8.50 -12.81 2.29
CA PHE A 40 -9.74 -12.04 2.41
C PHE A 40 -10.03 -11.84 3.91
N GLY A 41 -10.48 -10.64 4.26
CA GLY A 41 -10.84 -10.38 5.65
C GLY A 41 -11.33 -8.96 5.87
N SER A 42 -11.40 -8.55 7.13
CA SER A 42 -11.89 -7.24 7.54
C SER A 42 -10.75 -6.25 7.77
N ALA A 43 -11.05 -4.99 7.45
CA ALA A 43 -10.29 -3.83 7.86
C ALA A 43 -11.26 -2.71 8.24
N ILE A 44 -10.96 -1.94 9.28
CA ILE A 44 -11.81 -0.82 9.69
C ILE A 44 -11.63 0.40 8.79
N ALA A 45 -10.47 0.49 8.14
CA ALA A 45 -10.13 1.57 7.19
C ALA A 45 -9.11 1.10 6.17
N VAL A 46 -9.15 1.70 5.00
CA VAL A 46 -8.07 1.72 4.02
C VAL A 46 -7.67 3.19 3.83
N VAL A 47 -6.39 3.50 4.00
CA VAL A 47 -5.86 4.85 3.81
C VAL A 47 -4.82 4.89 2.70
N LEU A 48 -4.86 5.95 1.90
CA LEU A 48 -4.00 6.12 0.74
C LEU A 48 -3.18 7.43 0.89
N PRO A 49 -2.07 7.41 1.64
CA PRO A 49 -1.22 8.58 1.81
C PRO A 49 -0.58 8.99 0.48
N ARG A 50 -0.48 10.30 0.24
CA ARG A 50 0.06 10.89 -1.00
C ARG A 50 1.52 11.32 -0.88
N ASN A 51 2.04 11.34 0.35
CA ASN A 51 3.42 11.72 0.64
C ASN A 51 3.90 11.02 1.94
N LEU A 52 5.20 11.11 2.20
CA LEU A 52 5.81 10.46 3.36
C LEU A 52 5.37 11.06 4.70
N ILE A 53 4.97 12.32 4.74
CA ILE A 53 4.48 12.98 5.96
C ILE A 53 3.12 12.38 6.32
N GLU A 54 2.19 12.30 5.37
CA GLU A 54 0.90 11.65 5.57
C GLU A 54 1.07 10.18 6.00
N LEU A 55 1.97 9.43 5.34
CA LEU A 55 2.28 8.04 5.72
C LEU A 55 2.75 7.94 7.17
N TRP A 56 3.69 8.80 7.55
CA TRP A 56 4.24 8.85 8.90
C TRP A 56 3.18 9.16 9.95
N GLU A 57 2.34 10.19 9.71
CA GLU A 57 1.25 10.57 10.62
C GLU A 57 0.21 9.44 10.77
N VAL A 58 -0.14 8.75 9.67
CA VAL A 58 -1.04 7.59 9.72
C VAL A 58 -0.44 6.46 10.55
N ILE A 59 0.85 6.15 10.37
CA ILE A 59 1.53 5.11 11.17
C ILE A 59 1.53 5.49 12.65
N LYS A 60 1.88 6.74 12.98
CA LYS A 60 1.89 7.20 14.38
C LYS A 60 0.51 7.06 15.05
N ILE A 61 -0.55 7.48 14.36
CA ILE A 61 -1.90 7.38 14.93
C ILE A 61 -2.34 5.92 15.07
N CYS A 62 -1.99 5.03 14.13
CA CYS A 62 -2.26 3.61 14.24
C CYS A 62 -1.56 2.99 15.45
N ILE A 63 -0.28 3.28 15.65
CA ILE A 63 0.49 2.81 16.81
C ILE A 63 -0.12 3.34 18.12
N SER A 64 -0.41 4.64 18.21
CA SER A 64 -0.97 5.25 19.43
C SER A 64 -2.36 4.71 19.80
N GLN A 65 -3.08 4.14 18.85
CA GLN A 65 -4.40 3.54 19.02
C GLN A 65 -4.37 2.00 18.95
N GLU A 66 -3.17 1.41 19.06
CA GLU A 66 -2.93 -0.04 19.08
C GLU A 66 -3.59 -0.78 17.90
N LYS A 67 -3.57 -0.16 16.69
CA LYS A 67 -4.13 -0.78 15.49
C LYS A 67 -3.11 -1.69 14.82
N ILE A 68 -3.59 -2.77 14.21
CA ILE A 68 -2.78 -3.58 13.29
C ILE A 68 -2.63 -2.79 11.99
N VAL A 69 -1.41 -2.67 11.50
CA VAL A 69 -1.10 -2.04 10.22
C VAL A 69 -0.73 -3.10 9.20
N LEU A 70 -1.44 -3.10 8.08
CA LEU A 70 -1.13 -3.91 6.92
C LEU A 70 -0.68 -2.98 5.78
N MET A 71 0.59 -3.11 5.38
CA MET A 71 1.12 -2.34 4.25
C MET A 71 0.74 -3.02 2.93
N GLN A 72 0.27 -2.24 1.98
CA GLN A 72 -0.16 -2.74 0.68
C GLN A 72 0.27 -1.77 -0.43
N ALA A 73 0.80 -2.29 -1.53
CA ALA A 73 1.04 -1.52 -2.75
C ALA A 73 -0.03 -1.89 -3.81
N ALA A 74 0.35 -2.59 -4.87
CA ALA A 74 -0.55 -2.98 -5.95
C ALA A 74 -1.49 -4.17 -5.62
N ASN A 75 -1.26 -4.85 -4.52
CA ASN A 75 -2.02 -6.04 -4.09
C ASN A 75 -1.98 -7.20 -5.11
N THR A 76 -0.87 -7.35 -5.82
CA THR A 76 -0.69 -8.39 -6.85
C THR A 76 -0.06 -9.68 -6.32
N GLY A 77 0.31 -9.72 -5.04
CA GLY A 77 0.91 -10.88 -4.42
C GLY A 77 -0.02 -12.09 -4.37
N LEU A 78 0.53 -13.28 -4.64
CA LEU A 78 -0.24 -14.53 -4.71
C LEU A 78 -0.32 -15.28 -3.37
N THR A 79 0.45 -14.82 -2.37
CA THR A 79 0.59 -15.47 -1.05
C THR A 79 -0.29 -14.86 0.04
N GLY A 80 -1.08 -13.84 -0.28
CA GLY A 80 -2.00 -13.17 0.65
C GLY A 80 -1.33 -12.20 1.65
N GLY A 81 -0.02 -11.98 1.57
CA GLY A 81 0.73 -11.15 2.54
C GLY A 81 0.35 -9.66 2.56
N SER A 82 -0.38 -9.18 1.54
CA SER A 82 -0.87 -7.79 1.46
C SER A 82 -2.38 -7.65 1.69
N THR A 83 -3.05 -8.71 2.13
CA THR A 83 -4.49 -8.71 2.44
C THR A 83 -4.73 -9.24 3.86
N PRO A 84 -5.85 -8.87 4.51
CA PRO A 84 -6.23 -9.49 5.76
C PRO A 84 -6.41 -11.01 5.60
N ASP A 85 -6.18 -11.75 6.67
CA ASP A 85 -6.46 -13.18 6.77
C ASP A 85 -7.64 -13.42 7.73
N GLY A 86 -8.85 -13.43 7.19
CA GLY A 86 -10.08 -13.55 7.94
C GLY A 86 -10.41 -12.32 8.81
N ASP A 87 -11.24 -12.56 9.81
CA ASP A 87 -11.83 -11.52 10.67
C ASP A 87 -11.45 -11.68 12.16
N SER A 88 -10.59 -12.64 12.49
CA SER A 88 -10.29 -13.05 13.88
C SER A 88 -9.08 -12.37 14.50
N TYR A 89 -8.79 -11.14 14.08
CA TYR A 89 -7.73 -10.33 14.70
C TYR A 89 -8.13 -9.86 16.11
N ASP A 90 -7.18 -9.82 17.03
CA ASP A 90 -7.35 -9.32 18.39
C ASP A 90 -7.62 -7.81 18.47
N ARG A 91 -7.27 -7.08 17.42
CA ARG A 91 -7.38 -5.62 17.30
C ARG A 91 -7.88 -5.22 15.92
N ASP A 92 -8.36 -3.99 15.81
CA ASP A 92 -8.79 -3.43 14.54
C ASP A 92 -7.59 -3.29 13.57
N LEU A 93 -7.80 -3.68 12.30
CA LEU A 93 -6.81 -3.63 11.25
C LEU A 93 -7.06 -2.43 10.32
N VAL A 94 -5.99 -1.72 9.99
CA VAL A 94 -5.94 -0.64 8.98
C VAL A 94 -5.03 -1.06 7.85
N ILE A 95 -5.51 -0.98 6.62
CA ILE A 95 -4.69 -1.14 5.42
C ILE A 95 -4.12 0.23 5.03
N ILE A 96 -2.81 0.35 4.91
CA ILE A 96 -2.14 1.53 4.34
C ILE A 96 -1.70 1.18 2.93
N ASN A 97 -2.42 1.71 1.94
CA ASN A 97 -2.11 1.47 0.54
C ASN A 97 -1.21 2.58 -0.02
N THR A 98 -0.04 2.21 -0.52
CA THR A 98 1.04 3.12 -0.90
C THR A 98 1.01 3.55 -2.37
N ARG A 99 -0.06 3.26 -3.13
CA ARG A 99 -0.13 3.51 -4.58
C ARG A 99 0.20 4.94 -5.03
N TYR A 100 -0.05 5.94 -4.20
CA TYR A 100 0.25 7.34 -4.51
C TYR A 100 1.67 7.76 -4.13
N LEU A 101 2.42 6.90 -3.46
CA LEU A 101 3.84 7.08 -3.20
C LEU A 101 4.63 6.42 -4.35
N ASP A 102 4.53 6.98 -5.55
CA ASP A 102 4.93 6.32 -6.79
C ASP A 102 6.16 6.95 -7.47
N LYS A 103 6.88 7.82 -6.76
CA LYS A 103 8.07 8.49 -7.32
C LYS A 103 9.20 7.51 -7.55
N ILE A 104 9.86 7.69 -8.71
CA ILE A 104 11.10 7.00 -9.07
C ILE A 104 12.14 8.07 -9.41
N GLN A 105 13.35 7.89 -8.91
CA GLN A 105 14.50 8.70 -9.27
C GLN A 105 15.62 7.80 -9.76
N LEU A 106 16.05 8.00 -10.99
CA LEU A 106 17.22 7.32 -11.53
C LEU A 106 18.50 7.98 -11.00
N LEU A 107 19.44 7.17 -10.56
CA LEU A 107 20.75 7.56 -10.06
C LEU A 107 21.83 6.96 -10.94
N ASN A 108 23.03 7.56 -10.96
CA ASN A 108 24.19 7.08 -11.68
C ASN A 108 23.88 6.67 -13.14
N LYS A 109 23.21 7.56 -13.89
CA LYS A 109 22.80 7.31 -15.30
C LYS A 109 21.94 6.04 -15.45
N GLY A 110 21.03 5.79 -14.49
CA GLY A 110 20.12 4.65 -14.53
C GLY A 110 20.72 3.32 -14.10
N SER A 111 21.96 3.29 -13.55
CA SER A 111 22.51 2.06 -12.96
C SER A 111 21.97 1.77 -11.56
N GLN A 112 21.38 2.77 -10.92
CA GLN A 112 20.71 2.65 -9.62
C GLN A 112 19.37 3.38 -9.65
N VAL A 113 18.47 2.96 -8.80
CA VAL A 113 17.11 3.51 -8.70
C VAL A 113 16.75 3.74 -7.25
N LEU A 114 16.22 4.92 -6.96
CA LEU A 114 15.47 5.19 -5.74
C LEU A 114 13.97 5.11 -6.09
N ALA A 115 13.27 4.11 -5.60
CA ALA A 115 11.85 3.91 -5.85
C ALA A 115 11.05 4.00 -4.55
N PHE A 116 9.93 4.72 -4.59
CA PHE A 116 8.96 4.75 -3.51
C PHE A 116 8.04 3.52 -3.58
N PRO A 117 7.40 3.11 -2.47
CA PRO A 117 6.73 1.81 -2.36
C PRO A 117 5.54 1.60 -3.31
N GLY A 118 4.95 2.66 -3.85
CA GLY A 118 3.89 2.61 -4.86
C GLY A 118 4.39 2.65 -6.29
N ALA A 119 5.71 2.83 -6.51
CA ALA A 119 6.30 2.86 -7.86
C ALA A 119 6.15 1.51 -8.55
N THR A 120 5.62 1.50 -9.78
CA THR A 120 5.39 0.26 -10.53
C THR A 120 6.62 -0.14 -11.35
N LEU A 121 6.75 -1.43 -11.62
CA LEU A 121 7.77 -1.96 -12.54
C LEU A 121 7.59 -1.39 -13.95
N TYR A 122 6.34 -1.24 -14.40
CA TYR A 122 6.04 -0.62 -15.68
C TYR A 122 6.60 0.81 -15.80
N LYS A 123 6.36 1.65 -14.78
CA LYS A 123 6.90 3.02 -14.74
C LYS A 123 8.43 3.03 -14.70
N LEU A 124 9.04 2.06 -14.04
CA LEU A 124 10.50 1.92 -14.03
C LEU A 124 11.03 1.55 -15.41
N GLU A 125 10.40 0.64 -16.11
CA GLU A 125 10.73 0.23 -17.48
C GLU A 125 10.68 1.42 -18.43
N GLU A 126 9.58 2.19 -18.43
CA GLU A 126 9.44 3.42 -19.24
C GLU A 126 10.57 4.43 -19.00
N LEU A 127 11.05 4.55 -17.76
CA LEU A 127 12.14 5.48 -17.43
C LEU A 127 13.52 4.95 -17.83
N LEU A 128 13.70 3.64 -17.92
CA LEU A 128 14.97 3.00 -18.28
C LEU A 128 15.15 2.82 -19.80
N GLU A 129 14.07 2.64 -20.55
CA GLU A 129 14.06 2.43 -22.00
C GLU A 129 14.91 3.45 -22.77
N PRO A 130 14.78 4.79 -22.54
CA PRO A 130 15.58 5.80 -23.24
C PRO A 130 17.09 5.69 -22.96
N LEU A 131 17.48 4.95 -21.92
CA LEU A 131 18.88 4.72 -21.54
C LEU A 131 19.41 3.37 -22.04
N ASN A 132 18.66 2.64 -22.87
CA ASN A 132 18.90 1.26 -23.28
C ASN A 132 19.15 0.34 -22.06
N ARG A 133 18.33 0.48 -21.04
CA ARG A 133 18.35 -0.30 -19.81
C ARG A 133 16.97 -0.89 -19.52
N GLU A 134 16.96 -1.94 -18.77
CA GLU A 134 15.73 -2.60 -18.29
C GLU A 134 15.83 -2.92 -16.80
N PRO A 135 14.71 -3.16 -16.10
CA PRO A 135 14.73 -3.70 -14.75
C PRO A 135 15.44 -5.06 -14.72
N HIS A 136 16.13 -5.36 -13.61
CA HIS A 136 16.83 -6.64 -13.43
C HIS A 136 15.90 -7.85 -13.58
N SER A 137 14.66 -7.72 -13.14
CA SER A 137 13.65 -8.77 -13.30
C SER A 137 12.31 -8.19 -13.70
N VAL A 138 11.63 -8.88 -14.60
CA VAL A 138 10.24 -8.63 -14.97
C VAL A 138 9.40 -9.78 -14.42
N ILE A 139 8.47 -9.46 -13.55
CA ILE A 139 7.57 -10.46 -12.96
C ILE A 139 6.23 -10.49 -13.71
N GLY A 140 5.53 -11.63 -13.71
CA GLY A 140 4.29 -11.81 -14.45
C GLY A 140 3.17 -10.82 -14.10
N SER A 141 3.24 -10.17 -12.93
CA SER A 141 2.29 -9.15 -12.50
C SER A 141 2.71 -7.70 -12.88
N SER A 142 3.80 -7.51 -13.62
CA SER A 142 4.24 -6.17 -14.04
C SER A 142 3.17 -5.47 -14.88
N CYS A 143 2.53 -6.17 -15.80
CA CYS A 143 1.45 -5.65 -16.65
C CYS A 143 0.17 -5.24 -15.88
N ILE A 144 -0.02 -5.69 -14.66
CA ILE A 144 -1.15 -5.32 -13.79
C ILE A 144 -0.75 -4.41 -12.64
N GLY A 145 0.43 -3.80 -12.73
CA GLY A 145 0.88 -2.74 -11.84
C GLY A 145 1.67 -3.17 -10.61
N ALA A 146 2.32 -4.34 -10.64
CA ALA A 146 3.21 -4.75 -9.55
C ALA A 146 4.23 -3.67 -9.23
N SER A 147 4.46 -3.44 -7.93
CA SER A 147 5.40 -2.40 -7.49
C SER A 147 6.83 -2.93 -7.41
N VAL A 148 7.80 -2.05 -7.68
CA VAL A 148 9.23 -2.33 -7.56
C VAL A 148 9.56 -2.83 -6.15
N VAL A 149 9.13 -2.09 -5.13
CA VAL A 149 9.40 -2.43 -3.72
C VAL A 149 8.71 -3.74 -3.34
N GLY A 150 7.47 -3.97 -3.81
CA GLY A 150 6.77 -5.24 -3.59
C GLY A 150 7.53 -6.43 -4.17
N GLY A 151 8.08 -6.30 -5.38
CA GLY A 151 8.93 -7.31 -5.99
C GLY A 151 10.17 -7.62 -5.14
N VAL A 152 10.91 -6.59 -4.73
CA VAL A 152 12.10 -6.74 -3.87
C VAL A 152 11.74 -7.39 -2.53
N CYS A 153 10.69 -6.94 -1.86
CA CYS A 153 10.27 -7.48 -0.55
C CYS A 153 9.81 -8.95 -0.61
N ASN A 154 9.33 -9.39 -1.75
CA ASN A 154 8.90 -10.78 -1.95
C ASN A 154 9.96 -11.64 -2.66
N ASN A 155 11.12 -11.07 -2.96
CA ASN A 155 12.21 -11.76 -3.67
C ASN A 155 11.73 -12.38 -5.00
N SER A 156 10.94 -11.58 -5.76
CA SER A 156 10.32 -12.00 -7.02
C SER A 156 11.23 -11.70 -8.20
#